data_fea66f500ff01b1b4389faf3b6c32e3f
#
_entry.id   fea66f500ff01b1b4389faf3b6c32e3f
#
_cell.length_a   1.000
_cell.length_b   1.000
_cell.length_c   1.000
_cell.angle_alpha   90.00
_cell.angle_beta   90.00
_cell.angle_gamma   90.00
#
_symmetry.space_group_name_H-M   'P 1'
#
loop_
_entity.id
_entity.type
_entity.pdbx_description
1 polymer ?
#
loop_
_entity_poly.entity_id
_entity_poly.type
_entity_poly.pdbx_seq_one_letter_code
_entity_poly.pdbx_strand_id
1 'polypeptide(L)'
;VVTYHEETETFKIIDIKTSTNGWNDYAKKDENKQFQLLLYKQYFSEQYGIPLDKIEIEFFILKRKVLDADDENLMSPYQAYRVQQFIPPSGKIKLGRAKTAINDFINECFKSNGEIKESSYPKSPSKWNCNFCPYKEDKENCGEGISY
;
A
#
# COMPACT_ATOMS: atom_id res chain seq x y z
N VAL A 1 -3.45 13.69 -0.94
CA VAL A 1 -3.19 15.12 -1.29
C VAL A 1 -2.60 15.15 -2.68
N VAL A 2 -3.02 16.10 -3.52
CA VAL A 2 -2.42 16.35 -4.83
C VAL A 2 -1.90 17.79 -4.84
N THR A 3 -0.68 17.98 -5.27
CA THR A 3 -0.06 19.28 -5.46
C THR A 3 0.37 19.45 -6.92
N TYR A 4 0.43 20.68 -7.39
CA TYR A 4 0.92 21.03 -8.73
C TYR A 4 2.15 21.92 -8.62
N HIS A 5 3.16 21.61 -9.39
CA HIS A 5 4.41 22.35 -9.49
C HIS A 5 4.44 23.09 -10.83
N GLU A 6 4.27 24.39 -10.79
CA GLU A 6 4.17 25.22 -12.01
C GLU A 6 5.46 25.20 -12.85
N GLU A 7 6.63 25.30 -12.21
CA GLU A 7 7.92 25.35 -12.91
C GLU A 7 8.23 24.09 -13.72
N THR A 8 7.83 22.92 -13.25
CA THR A 8 8.07 21.63 -13.90
C THR A 8 6.83 21.09 -14.62
N GLU A 9 5.69 21.74 -14.45
CA GLU A 9 4.39 21.30 -14.93
C GLU A 9 4.08 19.86 -14.50
N THR A 10 4.38 19.53 -13.23
CA THR A 10 4.19 18.20 -12.68
C THR A 10 3.19 18.20 -11.55
N PHE A 11 2.41 17.12 -11.48
CA PHE A 11 1.54 16.82 -10.35
C PHE A 11 2.26 15.87 -9.41
N LYS A 12 2.05 16.05 -8.10
CA LYS A 12 2.54 15.12 -7.10
C LYS A 12 1.37 14.62 -6.24
N ILE A 13 1.18 13.30 -6.25
CA ILE A 13 0.18 12.63 -5.42
C ILE A 13 0.88 12.11 -4.16
N ILE A 14 0.45 12.62 -3.01
CA ILE A 14 1.00 12.30 -1.70
C ILE A 14 -0.02 11.49 -0.92
N ASP A 15 0.36 10.29 -0.51
CA ASP A 15 -0.42 9.45 0.39
C ASP A 15 0.19 9.48 1.80
N ILE A 16 -0.59 9.98 2.77
CA ILE A 16 -0.16 10.14 4.14
C ILE A 16 -0.45 8.84 4.90
N LYS A 17 0.60 8.23 5.44
CA LYS A 17 0.51 7.03 6.28
C LYS A 17 1.02 7.32 7.69
N THR A 18 0.50 6.59 8.66
CA THR A 18 1.07 6.57 10.02
C THR A 18 1.76 5.25 10.29
N SER A 19 2.86 5.31 11.01
CA SER A 19 3.60 4.12 11.44
C SER A 19 4.21 4.35 12.82
N THR A 20 4.40 3.30 13.60
CA THR A 20 5.05 3.46 14.91
C THR A 20 6.48 3.96 14.75
N ASN A 21 7.30 3.28 13.95
CA ASN A 21 8.73 3.58 13.79
C ASN A 21 9.13 3.98 12.36
N GLY A 22 8.14 4.18 11.46
CA GLY A 22 8.38 4.33 10.03
C GLY A 22 8.35 2.98 9.28
N TRP A 23 8.70 3.02 8.01
CA TRP A 23 8.81 1.84 7.15
C TRP A 23 10.28 1.43 6.99
N ASN A 24 10.58 0.19 7.34
CA ASN A 24 11.86 -0.43 7.03
C ASN A 24 11.92 -0.89 5.57
N ASP A 25 13.04 -1.41 5.13
CA ASP A 25 13.23 -1.82 3.73
C ASP A 25 12.30 -2.96 3.32
N TYR A 26 11.92 -3.84 4.24
CA TYR A 26 10.95 -4.88 3.99
C TYR A 26 9.56 -4.30 3.70
N ALA A 27 9.09 -3.37 4.53
CA ALA A 27 7.83 -2.69 4.33
C ALA A 27 7.80 -1.84 3.05
N LYS A 28 8.92 -1.23 2.68
CA LYS A 28 9.06 -0.47 1.42
C LYS A 28 9.05 -1.36 0.17
N LYS A 29 9.54 -2.62 0.28
CA LYS A 29 9.54 -3.60 -0.82
C LYS A 29 8.20 -4.30 -1.03
N ASP A 30 7.28 -4.20 -0.07
CA ASP A 30 5.95 -4.80 -0.15
C ASP A 30 5.12 -4.13 -1.26
N GLU A 31 4.92 -4.85 -2.36
CA GLU A 31 4.19 -4.34 -3.53
C GLU A 31 2.73 -4.02 -3.21
N ASN A 32 2.10 -4.79 -2.33
CA ASN A 32 0.70 -4.56 -1.96
C ASN A 32 0.51 -3.18 -1.30
N LYS A 33 1.48 -2.73 -0.49
CA LYS A 33 1.44 -1.37 0.08
C LYS A 33 1.59 -0.28 -0.97
N GLN A 34 2.33 -0.57 -2.05
CA GLN A 34 2.58 0.40 -3.12
C GLN A 34 1.42 0.48 -4.11
N PHE A 35 0.64 -0.59 -4.30
CA PHE A 35 -0.42 -0.67 -5.32
C PHE A 35 -1.43 0.46 -5.22
N GLN A 36 -1.85 0.85 -4.03
CA GLN A 36 -2.78 1.96 -3.85
C GLN A 36 -2.29 3.24 -4.54
N LEU A 37 -1.05 3.61 -4.29
CA LEU A 37 -0.49 4.86 -4.81
C LEU A 37 -0.17 4.76 -6.31
N LEU A 38 0.23 3.57 -6.78
CA LEU A 38 0.41 3.28 -8.20
C LEU A 38 -0.92 3.39 -8.98
N LEU A 39 -2.01 2.88 -8.40
CA LEU A 39 -3.35 2.98 -9.00
C LEU A 39 -3.83 4.43 -8.99
N TYR A 40 -3.56 5.20 -7.93
CA TYR A 40 -3.87 6.63 -7.94
C TYR A 40 -3.17 7.36 -9.09
N LYS A 41 -1.90 7.09 -9.31
CA LYS A 41 -1.14 7.66 -10.45
C LYS A 41 -1.78 7.28 -11.79
N GLN A 42 -2.10 6.00 -11.97
CA GLN A 42 -2.69 5.48 -13.22
C GLN A 42 -4.04 6.12 -13.50
N TYR A 43 -4.95 6.07 -12.54
CA TYR A 43 -6.31 6.58 -12.74
C TYR A 43 -6.38 8.11 -12.77
N PHE A 44 -5.51 8.80 -12.06
CA PHE A 44 -5.39 10.25 -12.17
C PHE A 44 -4.94 10.66 -13.58
N SER A 45 -3.97 9.94 -14.14
CA SER A 45 -3.54 10.12 -15.52
C SER A 45 -4.68 9.90 -16.52
N GLU A 46 -5.42 8.80 -16.38
CA GLU A 46 -6.54 8.45 -17.28
C GLU A 46 -7.70 9.46 -17.14
N GLN A 47 -8.05 9.86 -15.94
CA GLN A 47 -9.18 10.75 -15.66
C GLN A 47 -8.96 12.17 -16.17
N TYR A 48 -7.73 12.69 -16.03
CA TYR A 48 -7.44 14.08 -16.36
C TYR A 48 -6.63 14.26 -17.65
N GLY A 49 -6.32 13.17 -18.35
CA GLY A 49 -5.52 13.20 -19.58
C GLY A 49 -4.07 13.67 -19.38
N ILE A 50 -3.53 13.50 -18.15
CA ILE A 50 -2.19 13.94 -17.80
C ILE A 50 -1.20 12.81 -18.08
N PRO A 51 -0.08 13.06 -18.83
CA PRO A 51 0.94 12.05 -19.06
C PRO A 51 1.51 11.49 -17.75
N LEU A 52 1.77 10.17 -17.70
CA LEU A 52 2.27 9.49 -16.49
C LEU A 52 3.64 10.03 -16.02
N ASP A 53 4.47 10.51 -16.91
CA ASP A 53 5.77 11.12 -16.60
C ASP A 53 5.65 12.52 -15.97
N LYS A 54 4.46 13.15 -16.07
CA LYS A 54 4.11 14.40 -15.39
C LYS A 54 3.45 14.19 -14.02
N ILE A 55 3.37 12.93 -13.55
CA ILE A 55 2.77 12.60 -12.25
C ILE A 55 3.81 11.91 -11.38
N GLU A 56 4.18 12.55 -10.29
CA GLU A 56 4.98 11.98 -9.22
C GLU A 56 4.09 11.37 -8.13
N ILE A 57 4.63 10.39 -7.41
CA ILE A 57 3.94 9.78 -6.27
C ILE A 57 4.87 9.66 -5.08
N GLU A 58 4.34 9.87 -3.87
CA GLU A 58 5.13 9.82 -2.65
C GLU A 58 4.28 9.35 -1.46
N PHE A 59 4.84 8.45 -0.65
CA PHE A 59 4.34 8.19 0.69
C PHE A 59 4.98 9.14 1.69
N PHE A 60 4.13 9.86 2.42
CA PHE A 60 4.49 10.72 3.53
C PHE A 60 4.15 10.02 4.84
N ILE A 61 5.17 9.44 5.50
CA ILE A 61 4.98 8.55 6.64
C ILE A 61 5.23 9.31 7.93
N LEU A 62 4.18 9.53 8.71
CA LEU A 62 4.25 10.12 10.04
C LEU A 62 4.57 9.05 11.07
N LYS A 63 5.71 9.18 11.75
CA LYS A 63 6.10 8.27 12.82
C LYS A 63 5.44 8.71 14.13
N ARG A 64 4.80 7.76 14.80
CA ARG A 64 4.22 7.99 16.13
C ARG A 64 5.29 7.98 17.22
N LYS A 65 6.33 7.18 17.05
CA LYS A 65 7.48 7.09 17.94
C LYS A 65 8.75 7.57 17.21
N VAL A 66 9.46 8.48 17.82
CA VAL A 66 10.79 8.93 17.39
C VAL A 66 11.72 8.84 18.59
N LEU A 67 13.00 8.66 18.36
CA LEU A 67 14.03 8.78 19.38
C LEU A 67 14.50 10.24 19.44
N ASP A 68 14.96 10.67 20.60
CA ASP A 68 15.61 11.97 20.71
C ASP A 68 16.94 11.96 19.95
N ALA A 69 17.38 13.12 19.50
CA ALA A 69 18.57 13.20 18.63
C ALA A 69 19.87 12.79 19.33
N ASP A 70 19.88 12.82 20.66
CA ASP A 70 20.96 12.44 21.55
C ASP A 70 20.75 11.09 22.26
N ASP A 71 19.70 10.34 21.87
CA ASP A 71 19.43 8.99 22.41
C ASP A 71 20.57 8.02 22.04
N GLU A 72 21.15 7.38 23.09
CA GLU A 72 22.25 6.42 22.94
C GLU A 72 21.89 5.20 22.05
N ASN A 73 20.60 4.90 21.89
CA ASN A 73 20.10 3.82 21.06
C ASN A 73 19.85 4.27 19.60
N LEU A 74 20.22 5.50 19.26
CA LEU A 74 20.02 6.04 17.91
C LEU A 74 20.99 5.38 16.93
N MET A 75 20.51 4.41 16.17
CA MET A 75 21.29 3.72 15.15
C MET A 75 21.41 4.50 13.84
N SER A 76 20.55 5.51 13.64
CA SER A 76 20.53 6.36 12.45
C SER A 76 19.82 7.69 12.75
N PRO A 77 20.34 8.83 12.24
CA PRO A 77 19.69 10.14 12.37
C PRO A 77 18.23 10.16 11.92
N TYR A 78 17.87 9.30 10.96
CA TYR A 78 16.48 9.18 10.49
C TYR A 78 15.49 8.71 11.57
N GLN A 79 15.96 8.08 12.66
CA GLN A 79 15.09 7.64 13.75
C GLN A 79 14.58 8.83 14.59
N ALA A 80 15.29 9.96 14.59
CA ALA A 80 14.87 11.19 15.27
C ALA A 80 13.87 12.02 14.43
N TYR A 81 13.75 11.76 13.13
CA TYR A 81 12.83 12.52 12.28
C TYR A 81 11.40 11.99 12.38
N ARG A 82 10.45 12.89 12.64
CA ARG A 82 9.01 12.59 12.71
C ARG A 82 8.45 12.12 11.36
N VAL A 83 9.03 12.58 10.27
CA VAL A 83 8.57 12.31 8.91
C VAL A 83 9.56 11.43 8.18
N GLN A 84 9.06 10.43 7.48
CA GLN A 84 9.81 9.65 6.51
C GLN A 84 9.12 9.76 5.16
N GLN A 85 9.87 10.11 4.14
CA GLN A 85 9.39 10.13 2.76
C GLN A 85 9.85 8.86 2.03
N PHE A 86 8.98 8.33 1.18
CA PHE A 86 9.29 7.18 0.36
C PHE A 86 8.62 7.33 -1.01
N ILE A 87 9.43 7.36 -2.06
CA ILE A 87 8.97 7.40 -3.45
C ILE A 87 9.06 5.98 -4.01
N PRO A 88 7.92 5.29 -4.22
CA PRO A 88 7.92 3.96 -4.78
C PRO A 88 8.27 4.00 -6.27
N PRO A 89 8.98 2.99 -6.80
CA PRO A 89 9.19 2.88 -8.24
C PRO A 89 7.84 2.75 -8.96
N SER A 90 7.61 3.61 -9.95
CA SER A 90 6.33 3.73 -10.67
C SER A 90 6.47 3.58 -12.18
N GLY A 91 7.44 2.80 -12.64
CA GLY A 91 7.61 2.47 -14.06
C GLY A 91 6.49 1.56 -14.60
N LYS A 92 6.41 1.42 -15.92
CA LYS A 92 5.37 0.66 -16.64
C LYS A 92 5.11 -0.74 -16.08
N ILE A 93 6.16 -1.47 -15.68
CA ILE A 93 6.02 -2.83 -15.13
C ILE A 93 5.25 -2.80 -13.80
N LYS A 94 5.60 -1.88 -12.89
CA LYS A 94 4.95 -1.76 -11.59
C LYS A 94 3.49 -1.31 -11.71
N LEU A 95 3.24 -0.33 -12.57
CA LEU A 95 1.88 0.13 -12.88
C LEU A 95 1.04 -1.01 -13.50
N GLY A 96 1.64 -1.79 -14.43
CA GLY A 96 0.99 -2.97 -15.02
C GLY A 96 0.61 -4.01 -13.97
N ARG A 97 1.52 -4.35 -13.05
CA ARG A 97 1.22 -5.29 -11.95
C ARG A 97 0.08 -4.81 -11.05
N ALA A 98 0.08 -3.54 -10.66
CA ALA A 98 -0.99 -2.96 -9.85
C ALA A 98 -2.35 -3.02 -10.59
N LYS A 99 -2.35 -2.72 -11.88
CA LYS A 99 -3.55 -2.79 -12.74
C LYS A 99 -4.06 -4.22 -12.91
N THR A 100 -3.15 -5.19 -13.11
CA THR A 100 -3.52 -6.61 -13.16
C THR A 100 -4.14 -7.06 -11.85
N ALA A 101 -3.52 -6.76 -10.71
CA ALA A 101 -4.02 -7.17 -9.40
C ALA A 101 -5.44 -6.66 -9.11
N ILE A 102 -5.77 -5.40 -9.45
CA ILE A 102 -7.13 -4.88 -9.26
C ILE A 102 -8.13 -5.50 -10.24
N ASN A 103 -7.71 -5.74 -11.50
CA ASN A 103 -8.58 -6.39 -12.49
C ASN A 103 -8.86 -7.84 -12.10
N ASP A 104 -7.86 -8.58 -11.63
CA ASP A 104 -8.05 -9.95 -11.15
C ASP A 104 -9.02 -10.00 -9.98
N PHE A 105 -8.87 -9.09 -9.01
CA PHE A 105 -9.81 -8.94 -7.90
C PHE A 105 -11.24 -8.66 -8.39
N ILE A 106 -11.41 -7.71 -9.31
CA ILE A 106 -12.73 -7.37 -9.85
C ILE A 106 -13.33 -8.59 -10.59
N ASN A 107 -12.53 -9.23 -11.44
CA ASN A 107 -12.98 -10.38 -12.23
C ASN A 107 -13.30 -11.60 -11.35
N GLU A 108 -12.61 -11.79 -10.26
CA GLU A 108 -12.85 -12.89 -9.32
C GLU A 108 -14.09 -12.64 -8.46
N CYS A 109 -14.25 -11.42 -7.97
CA CYS A 109 -15.26 -11.10 -6.95
C CYS A 109 -16.59 -10.60 -7.53
N PHE A 110 -16.61 -10.03 -8.74
CA PHE A 110 -17.80 -9.38 -9.29
C PHE A 110 -18.24 -9.99 -10.63
N LYS A 111 -19.55 -9.98 -10.87
CA LYS A 111 -20.17 -10.27 -12.16
C LYS A 111 -20.02 -9.04 -13.07
N SER A 112 -20.27 -9.21 -14.37
CA SER A 112 -20.23 -8.11 -15.35
C SER A 112 -21.23 -6.97 -15.08
N ASN A 113 -22.29 -7.24 -14.34
CA ASN A 113 -23.29 -6.25 -13.93
C ASN A 113 -22.92 -5.54 -12.59
N GLY A 114 -21.74 -5.83 -12.01
CA GLY A 114 -21.26 -5.24 -10.75
C GLY A 114 -21.76 -5.93 -9.48
N GLU A 115 -22.60 -6.97 -9.58
CA GLU A 115 -23.00 -7.76 -8.41
C GLU A 115 -21.84 -8.63 -7.91
N ILE A 116 -21.79 -8.85 -6.60
CA ILE A 116 -20.83 -9.79 -5.98
C ILE A 116 -21.17 -11.22 -6.44
N LYS A 117 -20.16 -11.98 -6.81
CA LYS A 117 -20.33 -13.40 -7.12
C LYS A 117 -20.59 -14.18 -5.85
N GLU A 118 -21.62 -15.00 -5.87
CA GLU A 118 -21.88 -16.00 -4.82
C GLU A 118 -20.93 -17.20 -5.03
N SER A 119 -19.70 -17.07 -4.60
CA SER A 119 -18.70 -18.14 -4.68
C SER A 119 -17.91 -18.25 -3.38
N SER A 120 -17.44 -19.46 -3.10
CA SER A 120 -16.51 -19.69 -2.01
C SER A 120 -15.14 -19.13 -2.41
N TYR A 121 -14.70 -18.09 -1.73
CA TYR A 121 -13.36 -17.53 -1.95
C TYR A 121 -12.30 -18.37 -1.23
N PRO A 122 -11.11 -18.58 -1.85
CA PRO A 122 -10.07 -19.37 -1.23
C PRO A 122 -9.58 -18.69 0.06
N LYS A 123 -9.49 -19.48 1.10
CA LYS A 123 -8.87 -19.04 2.36
C LYS A 123 -7.36 -18.94 2.14
N SER A 124 -6.72 -17.99 2.82
CA SER A 124 -5.26 -17.83 2.81
C SER A 124 -4.69 -18.01 4.22
N PRO A 125 -4.70 -19.25 4.75
CA PRO A 125 -4.24 -19.53 6.10
C PRO A 125 -2.72 -19.34 6.17
N SER A 126 -2.26 -18.61 7.18
CA SER A 126 -0.85 -18.44 7.50
C SER A 126 -0.71 -18.00 8.95
N LYS A 127 0.48 -18.19 9.53
CA LYS A 127 0.78 -17.69 10.87
C LYS A 127 0.42 -16.19 11.03
N TRP A 128 0.70 -15.38 10.02
CA TRP A 128 0.43 -13.95 10.06
C TRP A 128 -1.06 -13.63 9.92
N ASN A 129 -1.73 -14.27 8.98
CA ASN A 129 -3.14 -14.03 8.72
C ASN A 129 -4.05 -14.54 9.84
N CYS A 130 -3.67 -15.69 10.43
CA CYS A 130 -4.48 -16.32 11.48
C CYS A 130 -4.22 -15.78 12.88
N ASN A 131 -3.08 -15.15 13.14
CA ASN A 131 -2.71 -14.72 14.49
C ASN A 131 -3.71 -13.76 15.14
N PHE A 132 -4.31 -12.87 14.36
CA PHE A 132 -5.32 -11.90 14.82
C PHE A 132 -6.70 -12.12 14.20
N CYS A 133 -6.93 -13.28 13.59
CA CYS A 133 -8.19 -13.59 12.94
C CYS A 133 -9.24 -13.97 14.01
N PRO A 134 -10.43 -13.33 14.02
CA PRO A 134 -11.50 -13.68 14.97
C PRO A 134 -12.04 -15.11 14.77
N TYR A 135 -11.86 -15.68 13.58
CA TYR A 135 -12.30 -17.05 13.25
C TYR A 135 -11.21 -18.12 13.46
N LYS A 136 -10.08 -17.77 14.07
CA LYS A 136 -8.95 -18.71 14.26
C LYS A 136 -9.34 -20.00 14.97
N GLU A 137 -10.23 -19.92 15.95
CA GLU A 137 -10.68 -21.05 16.76
C GLU A 137 -12.07 -21.57 16.35
N ASP A 138 -12.71 -20.91 15.41
CA ASP A 138 -14.03 -21.25 14.92
C ASP A 138 -13.93 -22.33 13.83
N LYS A 139 -14.12 -23.59 14.25
CA LYS A 139 -14.04 -24.76 13.36
C LYS A 139 -15.18 -24.84 12.34
N GLU A 140 -16.32 -24.20 12.60
CA GLU A 140 -17.46 -24.20 11.68
C GLU A 140 -17.23 -23.25 10.52
N ASN A 141 -16.72 -22.04 10.80
CA ASN A 141 -16.49 -21.00 9.80
C ASN A 141 -15.06 -21.02 9.21
N CYS A 142 -14.10 -21.56 9.97
CA CYS A 142 -12.72 -21.70 9.52
C CYS A 142 -12.19 -23.11 9.74
N GLY A 143 -12.69 -24.11 9.00
CA GLY A 143 -12.29 -25.52 9.13
C GLY A 143 -10.78 -25.82 8.96
N GLU A 144 -9.97 -24.83 8.65
CA GLU A 144 -8.53 -24.94 8.44
C GLU A 144 -7.70 -24.22 9.52
N GLY A 145 -8.26 -24.14 10.75
CA GLY A 145 -7.55 -23.52 11.87
C GLY A 145 -6.15 -24.08 12.02
N ILE A 146 -5.14 -23.28 11.67
CA ILE A 146 -3.73 -23.64 11.84
C ILE A 146 -3.43 -23.46 13.33
N SER A 147 -3.32 -24.57 14.06
CA SER A 147 -2.71 -24.57 15.39
C SER A 147 -1.20 -24.37 15.22
N TYR A 148 -0.69 -23.24 15.66
CA TYR A 148 0.74 -23.01 15.80
C TYR A 148 1.16 -23.15 17.26
#